data_fc5f5c4fbd3f9c201467c38fff97f4e1
#
_entry.id   fc5f5c4fbd3f9c201467c38fff97f4e1
#
_cell.length_a   1.000
_cell.length_b   1.000
_cell.length_c   1.000
_cell.angle_alpha   90.00
_cell.angle_beta   90.00
_cell.angle_gamma   90.00
#
_symmetry.space_group_name_H-M   'P 1'
#
loop_
_entity.id
_entity.type
_entity.pdbx_description
1 polymer ?
#
loop_
_entity_poly.entity_id
_entity_poly.type
_entity_poly.pdbx_seq_one_letter_code
_entity_poly.pdbx_strand_id
1 'polypeptide(L)'
;MEVLVGFVNGDIDMPLVMGCLPNAANPVPLDLPADKTRSIFRSQSSPGGGGYNELRIEDRKGAEEIYLRAQRDWTEHVLHDQQVQVDNQRQVKVGGESHHELLGEEQRITFGNRLTELKQDDHLVVGGSQQVRAGRTIQIGAGQSVVIDAGASVTIQAGGQSITLSAAGIFSSVPIQVGGAPAAVPMPLMPGVTEKLSAAVAAPLSGVQVASLKRSAPFCEECERCKNGQCDIPEHSHP
;
A
#
# COMPACT_ATOMS: atom_id res chain seq x y z
N MET A 1 24.65 16.01 -29.54
CA MET A 1 24.88 16.07 -28.09
C MET A 1 26.15 16.88 -27.89
N GLU A 2 26.14 17.89 -27.06
CA GLU A 2 27.34 18.64 -26.65
C GLU A 2 27.91 18.01 -25.41
N VAL A 3 29.23 17.99 -25.31
CA VAL A 3 29.92 17.37 -24.16
C VAL A 3 30.98 18.32 -23.60
N LEU A 4 31.17 18.24 -22.29
CA LEU A 4 32.28 18.87 -21.62
C LEU A 4 33.47 17.92 -21.68
N VAL A 5 34.58 18.38 -22.23
CA VAL A 5 35.81 17.60 -22.36
C VAL A 5 36.86 18.16 -21.40
N GLY A 6 37.42 17.30 -20.59
CA GLY A 6 38.64 17.56 -19.83
C GLY A 6 39.83 16.84 -20.46
N PHE A 7 41.04 17.18 -20.03
CA PHE A 7 42.27 16.60 -20.52
C PHE A 7 43.07 16.02 -19.33
N VAL A 8 43.45 14.77 -19.42
CA VAL A 8 44.21 14.09 -18.38
C VAL A 8 45.59 14.77 -18.25
N ASN A 9 45.95 15.21 -17.06
CA ASN A 9 47.19 15.94 -16.76
C ASN A 9 47.39 17.20 -17.65
N GLY A 10 46.33 17.73 -18.25
CA GLY A 10 46.44 18.87 -19.19
C GLY A 10 46.93 18.50 -20.59
N ASP A 11 47.08 17.24 -20.89
CA ASP A 11 47.56 16.76 -22.19
C ASP A 11 46.40 16.70 -23.17
N ILE A 12 46.50 17.50 -24.24
CA ILE A 12 45.49 17.66 -25.31
C ILE A 12 45.28 16.36 -26.11
N ASP A 13 46.25 15.45 -26.10
CA ASP A 13 46.13 14.17 -26.77
C ASP A 13 45.42 13.10 -25.91
N MET A 14 45.07 13.44 -24.66
CA MET A 14 44.35 12.58 -23.72
C MET A 14 42.99 13.18 -23.32
N PRO A 15 42.04 13.36 -24.26
CA PRO A 15 40.72 13.93 -23.95
C PRO A 15 39.84 12.94 -23.17
N LEU A 16 39.10 13.43 -22.18
CA LEU A 16 38.12 12.69 -21.39
C LEU A 16 36.79 13.44 -21.39
N VAL A 17 35.71 12.74 -21.76
CA VAL A 17 34.36 13.28 -21.63
C VAL A 17 33.96 13.32 -20.17
N MET A 18 33.77 14.51 -19.62
CA MET A 18 33.41 14.74 -18.22
C MET A 18 31.91 14.88 -17.98
N GLY A 19 31.14 15.21 -19.01
CA GLY A 19 29.70 15.38 -18.87
C GLY A 19 29.03 15.78 -20.20
N CYS A 20 27.70 15.88 -20.17
CA CYS A 20 26.87 16.31 -21.28
C CYS A 20 26.29 17.66 -20.97
N LEU A 21 26.24 18.54 -21.99
CA LEU A 21 25.64 19.85 -21.88
C LEU A 21 24.29 19.88 -22.62
N PRO A 22 23.23 20.41 -21.98
CA PRO A 22 21.97 20.66 -22.65
C PRO A 22 22.16 21.73 -23.74
N ASN A 23 21.40 21.61 -24.82
CA ASN A 23 21.36 22.59 -25.90
C ASN A 23 19.96 22.64 -26.54
N ALA A 24 19.77 23.45 -27.56
CA ALA A 24 18.49 23.60 -28.26
C ALA A 24 17.95 22.27 -28.85
N ALA A 25 18.84 21.36 -29.27
CA ALA A 25 18.45 20.06 -29.81
C ALA A 25 18.22 19.02 -28.70
N ASN A 26 18.87 19.17 -27.56
CA ASN A 26 18.74 18.30 -26.38
C ASN A 26 18.54 19.20 -25.15
N PRO A 27 17.33 19.74 -24.95
CA PRO A 27 17.04 20.63 -23.83
C PRO A 27 17.04 19.87 -22.49
N VAL A 28 17.18 20.59 -21.39
CA VAL A 28 16.94 20.05 -20.05
C VAL A 28 15.50 19.53 -19.97
N PRO A 29 15.25 18.39 -19.32
CA PRO A 29 13.90 17.83 -19.16
C PRO A 29 13.10 18.52 -18.03
N LEU A 30 13.23 19.83 -17.91
CA LEU A 30 12.61 20.70 -16.90
C LEU A 30 12.12 21.99 -17.53
N ASP A 31 11.00 22.51 -17.06
CA ASP A 31 10.44 23.79 -17.50
C ASP A 31 11.09 24.94 -16.71
N LEU A 32 12.11 25.58 -17.31
CA LEU A 32 12.78 26.70 -16.67
C LEU A 32 12.12 28.04 -17.08
N PRO A 33 11.96 29.00 -16.14
CA PRO A 33 12.44 29.01 -14.74
C PRO A 33 11.50 28.40 -13.69
N ALA A 34 10.37 27.81 -14.07
CA ALA A 34 9.37 27.28 -13.13
C ALA A 34 9.95 26.19 -12.23
N ASP A 35 10.77 25.31 -12.77
CA ASP A 35 11.39 24.17 -12.08
C ASP A 35 12.82 24.46 -11.59
N LYS A 36 13.16 25.72 -11.31
CA LYS A 36 14.51 26.13 -10.87
C LYS A 36 14.99 25.49 -9.57
N THR A 37 14.08 24.97 -8.75
CA THR A 37 14.36 24.28 -7.47
C THR A 37 14.53 22.78 -7.62
N ARG A 38 14.44 22.24 -8.85
CA ARG A 38 14.55 20.81 -9.12
C ARG A 38 15.94 20.41 -9.55
N SER A 39 16.43 19.33 -8.95
CA SER A 39 17.59 18.57 -9.40
C SER A 39 17.11 17.25 -10.02
N ILE A 40 17.65 16.86 -11.17
CA ILE A 40 17.22 15.69 -11.91
C ILE A 40 18.41 14.89 -12.43
N PHE A 41 18.34 13.57 -12.21
CA PHE A 41 19.15 12.58 -12.91
C PHE A 41 18.20 11.69 -13.71
N ARG A 42 18.27 11.76 -15.05
CA ARG A 42 17.39 11.04 -15.95
C ARG A 42 18.17 10.35 -17.05
N SER A 43 17.88 9.07 -17.25
CA SER A 43 18.38 8.26 -18.36
C SER A 43 17.24 7.94 -19.33
N GLN A 44 17.56 7.61 -20.58
CA GLN A 44 16.58 7.20 -21.58
C GLN A 44 16.75 5.73 -21.93
N SER A 45 15.64 5.04 -22.20
CA SER A 45 15.66 3.67 -22.70
C SER A 45 16.31 3.60 -24.09
N SER A 46 17.19 2.63 -24.32
CA SER A 46 17.90 2.42 -25.58
C SER A 46 17.62 1.02 -26.11
N PRO A 47 17.54 0.83 -27.46
CA PRO A 47 17.49 1.82 -28.52
C PRO A 47 16.09 2.45 -28.62
N GLY A 48 16.01 3.79 -28.72
CA GLY A 48 14.85 4.66 -28.83
C GLY A 48 13.49 4.10 -28.40
N GLY A 49 12.77 4.65 -27.46
CA GLY A 49 11.55 4.02 -27.01
C GLY A 49 10.68 4.80 -26.03
N GLY A 50 10.99 6.07 -25.77
CA GLY A 50 10.16 6.93 -24.92
C GLY A 50 10.10 6.55 -23.45
N GLY A 51 10.83 5.51 -23.01
CA GLY A 51 10.97 5.12 -21.60
C GLY A 51 12.14 5.82 -20.91
N TYR A 52 12.11 5.94 -19.58
CA TYR A 52 13.20 6.55 -18.81
C TYR A 52 13.20 6.09 -17.36
N ASN A 53 14.39 6.11 -16.74
CA ASN A 53 14.56 6.05 -15.31
C ASN A 53 14.87 7.43 -14.77
N GLU A 54 14.40 7.77 -13.57
CA GLU A 54 14.54 9.11 -13.02
C GLU A 54 14.72 9.11 -11.50
N LEU A 55 15.68 9.88 -11.03
CA LEU A 55 15.76 10.38 -9.67
C LEU A 55 15.58 11.91 -9.75
N ARG A 56 14.57 12.43 -9.07
CA ARG A 56 14.26 13.86 -9.01
C ARG A 56 14.18 14.31 -7.55
N ILE A 57 14.76 15.46 -7.28
CA ILE A 57 14.71 16.11 -5.97
C ILE A 57 14.09 17.51 -6.20
N GLU A 58 13.02 17.81 -5.50
CA GLU A 58 12.38 19.12 -5.44
C GLU A 58 12.66 19.74 -4.07
N ASP A 59 13.29 20.93 -4.06
CA ASP A 59 13.67 21.66 -2.85
C ASP A 59 12.77 22.88 -2.60
N ARG A 60 11.63 22.99 -3.28
CA ARG A 60 10.67 24.08 -3.03
C ARG A 60 10.06 23.92 -1.65
N LYS A 61 10.23 24.95 -0.81
CA LYS A 61 9.73 24.97 0.57
C LYS A 61 8.23 24.65 0.64
N GLY A 62 7.88 23.61 1.40
CA GLY A 62 6.50 23.12 1.59
C GLY A 62 6.01 22.20 0.47
N ALA A 63 6.87 21.85 -0.49
CA ALA A 63 6.61 20.88 -1.55
C ALA A 63 7.85 20.04 -1.88
N GLU A 64 8.69 19.84 -0.87
CA GLU A 64 9.90 19.04 -0.97
C GLU A 64 9.55 17.60 -1.31
N GLU A 65 10.21 17.01 -2.31
CA GLU A 65 9.95 15.67 -2.78
C GLU A 65 11.25 14.98 -3.23
N ILE A 66 11.40 13.71 -2.89
CA ILE A 66 12.32 12.81 -3.56
C ILE A 66 11.49 11.80 -4.36
N TYR A 67 11.56 11.89 -5.67
CA TYR A 67 10.85 11.03 -6.60
C TYR A 67 11.80 10.07 -7.29
N LEU A 68 11.49 8.77 -7.23
CA LEU A 68 12.27 7.73 -7.84
C LEU A 68 11.38 6.92 -8.79
N ARG A 69 11.81 6.78 -10.04
CA ARG A 69 11.09 6.08 -11.08
C ARG A 69 11.98 5.07 -11.79
N ALA A 70 11.59 3.81 -11.73
CA ALA A 70 12.09 2.77 -12.60
C ALA A 70 11.13 2.56 -13.78
N GLN A 71 11.65 2.50 -15.01
CA GLN A 71 10.83 2.26 -16.19
C GLN A 71 10.23 0.86 -16.21
N ARG A 72 10.96 -0.11 -15.68
CA ARG A 72 10.56 -1.50 -15.68
C ARG A 72 10.73 -2.12 -14.31
N ASP A 73 11.92 -2.49 -13.93
CA ASP A 73 12.20 -3.24 -12.73
C ASP A 73 12.95 -2.36 -11.72
N TRP A 74 12.59 -2.49 -10.45
CA TRP A 74 13.33 -1.94 -9.33
C TRP A 74 13.84 -3.09 -8.48
N THR A 75 15.16 -3.21 -8.34
CA THR A 75 15.81 -4.21 -7.49
C THR A 75 16.61 -3.51 -6.41
N GLU A 76 16.36 -3.87 -5.16
CA GLU A 76 17.11 -3.40 -4.00
C GLU A 76 17.74 -4.59 -3.30
N HIS A 77 19.03 -4.53 -3.03
CA HIS A 77 19.76 -5.57 -2.32
C HIS A 77 20.59 -4.93 -1.20
N VAL A 78 20.15 -5.12 0.02
CA VAL A 78 20.81 -4.59 1.23
C VAL A 78 21.53 -5.71 1.93
N LEU A 79 22.87 -5.59 2.05
CA LEU A 79 23.71 -6.65 2.61
C LEU A 79 23.71 -6.70 4.14
N HIS A 80 23.20 -5.68 4.80
CA HIS A 80 23.16 -5.60 6.26
C HIS A 80 21.76 -5.15 6.70
N ASP A 81 21.58 -3.98 7.22
CA ASP A 81 20.33 -3.52 7.78
C ASP A 81 19.57 -2.58 6.84
N GLN A 82 18.27 -2.70 6.79
CA GLN A 82 17.38 -1.74 6.18
C GLN A 82 16.43 -1.17 7.23
N GLN A 83 16.42 0.15 7.39
CA GLN A 83 15.49 0.86 8.27
C GLN A 83 14.63 1.81 7.47
N VAL A 84 13.31 1.72 7.65
CA VAL A 84 12.33 2.62 7.02
C VAL A 84 11.48 3.26 8.10
N GLN A 85 11.55 4.59 8.23
CA GLN A 85 10.71 5.37 9.12
C GLN A 85 9.86 6.33 8.30
N VAL A 86 8.55 6.33 8.54
CA VAL A 86 7.59 7.22 7.88
C VAL A 86 6.73 7.87 8.94
N ASP A 87 6.89 9.18 9.12
CA ASP A 87 6.25 9.91 10.22
C ASP A 87 4.76 10.17 10.01
N ASN A 88 4.27 10.12 8.77
CA ASN A 88 2.87 10.37 8.46
C ASN A 88 2.21 9.12 7.86
N GLN A 89 2.17 9.00 6.55
CA GLN A 89 1.41 7.95 5.87
C GLN A 89 2.31 7.12 4.96
N ARG A 90 2.16 5.80 5.03
CA ARG A 90 2.76 4.86 4.08
C ARG A 90 1.66 4.14 3.32
N GLN A 91 1.73 4.17 1.99
CA GLN A 91 0.85 3.41 1.10
C GLN A 91 1.66 2.45 0.25
N VAL A 92 1.23 1.20 0.17
CA VAL A 92 1.81 0.19 -0.71
C VAL A 92 0.70 -0.37 -1.59
N LYS A 93 0.88 -0.31 -2.92
CA LYS A 93 -0.05 -0.87 -3.89
C LYS A 93 0.73 -1.80 -4.83
N VAL A 94 0.36 -3.07 -4.83
CA VAL A 94 0.92 -4.09 -5.71
C VAL A 94 -0.17 -4.52 -6.70
N GLY A 95 0.10 -4.44 -8.00
CA GLY A 95 -0.86 -4.79 -9.05
C GLY A 95 -0.88 -6.29 -9.41
N GLY A 96 0.13 -7.03 -8.98
CA GLY A 96 0.27 -8.47 -9.19
C GLY A 96 0.47 -9.21 -7.88
N GLU A 97 1.26 -10.27 -7.90
CA GLU A 97 1.59 -11.05 -6.71
C GLU A 97 2.53 -10.29 -5.78
N SER A 98 2.39 -10.54 -4.48
CA SER A 98 3.29 -10.07 -3.44
C SER A 98 3.76 -11.27 -2.64
N HIS A 99 5.07 -11.51 -2.61
CA HIS A 99 5.70 -12.55 -1.80
C HIS A 99 6.49 -11.90 -0.67
N HIS A 100 6.31 -12.42 0.55
CA HIS A 100 7.01 -11.93 1.72
C HIS A 100 7.54 -13.13 2.51
N GLU A 101 8.85 -13.28 2.55
CA GLU A 101 9.55 -14.36 3.26
C GLU A 101 10.43 -13.78 4.36
N LEU A 102 10.24 -14.27 5.57
CA LEU A 102 11.01 -13.89 6.75
C LEU A 102 11.65 -15.14 7.36
N LEU A 103 12.96 -15.16 7.44
CA LEU A 103 13.70 -16.27 8.04
C LEU A 103 13.82 -16.14 9.56
N GLY A 104 13.50 -14.97 10.11
CA GLY A 104 13.54 -14.68 11.53
C GLY A 104 12.17 -14.35 12.12
N GLU A 105 12.15 -13.67 13.23
CA GLU A 105 10.95 -13.25 13.93
C GLU A 105 10.31 -12.03 13.27
N GLU A 106 8.98 -12.04 13.10
CA GLU A 106 8.19 -10.87 12.74
C GLU A 106 7.46 -10.33 13.96
N GLN A 107 7.63 -9.05 14.25
CA GLN A 107 6.81 -8.31 15.22
C GLN A 107 5.97 -7.25 14.53
N ARG A 108 4.66 -7.30 14.72
CA ARG A 108 3.73 -6.29 14.23
C ARG A 108 2.90 -5.69 15.36
N ILE A 109 3.07 -4.42 15.62
CA ILE A 109 2.32 -3.67 16.63
C ILE A 109 1.46 -2.62 15.92
N THR A 110 0.15 -2.62 16.18
CA THR A 110 -0.79 -1.64 15.62
C THR A 110 -1.56 -1.01 16.78
N PHE A 111 -1.38 0.29 17.01
CA PHE A 111 -2.10 1.01 18.07
C PHE A 111 -3.54 1.37 17.68
N GLY A 112 -3.84 1.40 16.41
CA GLY A 112 -5.19 1.64 15.88
C GLY A 112 -5.89 0.35 15.45
N ASN A 113 -6.87 0.49 14.57
CA ASN A 113 -7.61 -0.63 14.02
C ASN A 113 -6.80 -1.31 12.90
N ARG A 114 -6.87 -2.62 12.82
CA ARG A 114 -6.40 -3.41 11.68
C ARG A 114 -7.60 -4.01 10.97
N LEU A 115 -7.73 -3.75 9.69
CA LEU A 115 -8.67 -4.41 8.80
C LEU A 115 -7.90 -5.29 7.81
N THR A 116 -8.34 -6.54 7.68
CA THR A 116 -7.85 -7.47 6.64
C THR A 116 -9.06 -7.98 5.88
N GLU A 117 -9.09 -7.78 4.58
CA GLU A 117 -10.14 -8.26 3.69
C GLU A 117 -9.52 -9.11 2.59
N LEU A 118 -9.95 -10.35 2.47
CA LEU A 118 -9.55 -11.30 1.45
C LEU A 118 -10.77 -11.66 0.62
N LYS A 119 -10.65 -11.63 -0.70
CA LYS A 119 -11.76 -11.95 -1.61
C LYS A 119 -11.86 -13.44 -1.92
N GLN A 120 -10.85 -14.18 -1.56
CA GLN A 120 -10.74 -15.62 -1.77
C GLN A 120 -10.30 -16.29 -0.47
N ASP A 121 -9.49 -17.31 -0.55
CA ASP A 121 -9.10 -18.14 0.56
C ASP A 121 -8.00 -17.51 1.44
N ASP A 122 -8.05 -17.79 2.72
CA ASP A 122 -7.00 -17.53 3.70
C ASP A 122 -6.54 -18.85 4.32
N HIS A 123 -5.26 -19.17 4.17
CA HIS A 123 -4.65 -20.36 4.74
C HIS A 123 -3.60 -19.97 5.77
N LEU A 124 -3.87 -20.28 7.04
CA LEU A 124 -2.93 -20.07 8.13
C LEU A 124 -2.44 -21.42 8.66
N VAL A 125 -1.15 -21.70 8.53
CA VAL A 125 -0.49 -22.89 9.09
C VAL A 125 0.52 -22.46 10.13
N VAL A 126 0.37 -22.95 11.37
CA VAL A 126 1.25 -22.64 12.49
C VAL A 126 1.86 -23.93 13.01
N GLY A 127 3.19 -24.07 12.91
CA GLY A 127 3.90 -25.27 13.37
C GLY A 127 3.96 -25.43 14.90
N GLY A 128 3.74 -24.36 15.64
CA GLY A 128 3.70 -24.34 17.10
C GLY A 128 2.30 -24.02 17.61
N SER A 129 2.19 -23.06 18.51
CA SER A 129 0.94 -22.66 19.13
C SER A 129 0.40 -21.36 18.53
N GLN A 130 -0.91 -21.31 18.28
CA GLN A 130 -1.62 -20.08 17.95
C GLN A 130 -2.47 -19.64 19.14
N GLN A 131 -2.36 -18.38 19.55
CA GLN A 131 -3.18 -17.76 20.59
C GLN A 131 -3.95 -16.57 20.03
N VAL A 132 -5.27 -16.58 20.21
CA VAL A 132 -6.16 -15.47 19.82
C VAL A 132 -6.86 -14.98 21.07
N ARG A 133 -6.67 -13.68 21.42
CA ARG A 133 -7.33 -13.05 22.57
C ARG A 133 -7.96 -11.73 22.14
N ALA A 134 -9.16 -11.47 22.63
CA ALA A 134 -9.83 -10.18 22.48
C ALA A 134 -10.35 -9.71 23.85
N GLY A 135 -10.27 -8.42 24.09
CA GLY A 135 -10.76 -7.83 25.34
C GLY A 135 -12.29 -7.84 25.47
N ARG A 136 -13.02 -8.00 24.34
CA ARG A 136 -14.50 -8.01 24.37
C ARG A 136 -15.06 -9.27 23.70
N THR A 137 -14.89 -9.43 22.41
CA THR A 137 -15.58 -10.46 21.63
C THR A 137 -14.66 -11.04 20.57
N ILE A 138 -14.69 -12.36 20.42
CA ILE A 138 -14.19 -13.08 19.25
C ILE A 138 -15.41 -13.68 18.57
N GLN A 139 -15.65 -13.36 17.31
CA GLN A 139 -16.73 -13.90 16.52
C GLN A 139 -16.15 -14.77 15.40
N ILE A 140 -16.61 -16.00 15.30
CA ILE A 140 -16.23 -16.94 14.25
C ILE A 140 -17.54 -17.37 13.58
N GLY A 141 -17.68 -17.10 12.29
CA GLY A 141 -18.87 -17.44 11.52
C GLY A 141 -18.48 -17.96 10.15
N ALA A 142 -19.23 -18.93 9.65
CA ALA A 142 -19.11 -19.47 8.31
C ALA A 142 -20.50 -19.62 7.68
N GLY A 143 -20.59 -19.44 6.35
CA GLY A 143 -21.86 -19.61 5.63
C GLY A 143 -22.35 -21.06 5.58
N GLN A 144 -21.45 -22.02 5.73
CA GLN A 144 -21.79 -23.46 5.68
C GLN A 144 -21.40 -24.20 6.95
N SER A 145 -20.11 -24.26 7.30
CA SER A 145 -19.67 -25.04 8.45
C SER A 145 -18.46 -24.43 9.14
N VAL A 146 -18.37 -24.61 10.46
CA VAL A 146 -17.16 -24.41 11.26
C VAL A 146 -16.76 -25.77 11.80
N VAL A 147 -15.55 -26.23 11.48
CA VAL A 147 -15.00 -27.48 12.00
C VAL A 147 -13.92 -27.14 13.00
N ILE A 148 -14.03 -27.69 14.20
CA ILE A 148 -13.02 -27.60 15.24
C ILE A 148 -12.56 -29.02 15.53
N ASP A 149 -11.33 -29.35 15.13
CA ASP A 149 -10.73 -30.67 15.34
C ASP A 149 -9.48 -30.53 16.20
N ALA A 150 -9.34 -31.45 17.14
CA ALA A 150 -8.18 -31.53 18.02
C ALA A 150 -7.84 -33.00 18.29
N GLY A 151 -6.56 -33.36 18.11
CA GLY A 151 -6.11 -34.75 18.32
C GLY A 151 -6.31 -35.29 19.72
N ALA A 152 -6.36 -34.46 20.76
CA ALA A 152 -6.53 -34.88 22.15
C ALA A 152 -7.87 -34.43 22.75
N SER A 153 -8.14 -33.14 22.79
CA SER A 153 -9.37 -32.64 23.40
C SER A 153 -9.73 -31.23 22.92
N VAL A 154 -11.04 -30.94 22.91
CA VAL A 154 -11.61 -29.60 22.76
C VAL A 154 -12.30 -29.23 24.05
N THR A 155 -11.91 -28.14 24.68
CA THR A 155 -12.55 -27.61 25.89
C THR A 155 -13.19 -26.25 25.60
N ILE A 156 -14.48 -26.11 25.90
CA ILE A 156 -15.23 -24.88 25.85
C ILE A 156 -15.54 -24.47 27.30
N GLN A 157 -15.14 -23.29 27.70
CA GLN A 157 -15.33 -22.81 29.08
C GLN A 157 -16.01 -21.42 29.07
N ALA A 158 -17.00 -21.26 29.93
CA ALA A 158 -17.70 -20.02 30.16
C ALA A 158 -18.25 -19.95 31.59
N GLY A 159 -18.12 -18.80 32.25
CA GLY A 159 -18.70 -18.58 33.60
C GLY A 159 -18.26 -19.58 34.67
N GLY A 160 -17.04 -20.12 34.57
CA GLY A 160 -16.52 -21.13 35.46
C GLY A 160 -16.99 -22.57 35.16
N GLN A 161 -17.83 -22.73 34.15
CA GLN A 161 -18.31 -24.04 33.69
C GLN A 161 -17.59 -24.47 32.43
N SER A 162 -17.45 -25.80 32.20
CA SER A 162 -16.73 -26.31 31.04
C SER A 162 -17.43 -27.54 30.42
N ILE A 163 -17.25 -27.68 29.11
CA ILE A 163 -17.55 -28.88 28.34
C ILE A 163 -16.26 -29.32 27.68
N THR A 164 -15.83 -30.55 27.88
CA THR A 164 -14.64 -31.11 27.25
C THR A 164 -15.03 -32.33 26.43
N LEU A 165 -14.63 -32.30 25.15
CA LEU A 165 -14.71 -33.43 24.24
C LEU A 165 -13.32 -34.10 24.19
N SER A 166 -13.25 -35.38 24.37
CA SER A 166 -12.01 -36.15 24.30
C SER A 166 -12.27 -37.58 23.82
N ALA A 167 -11.23 -38.38 23.63
CA ALA A 167 -11.35 -39.78 23.26
C ALA A 167 -12.13 -40.63 24.31
N ALA A 168 -12.17 -40.18 25.57
CA ALA A 168 -12.90 -40.85 26.65
C ALA A 168 -14.40 -40.50 26.70
N GLY A 169 -14.85 -39.50 25.92
CA GLY A 169 -16.24 -39.07 25.86
C GLY A 169 -16.43 -37.57 26.03
N ILE A 170 -17.66 -37.16 26.31
CA ILE A 170 -18.07 -35.78 26.56
C ILE A 170 -18.24 -35.60 28.06
N PHE A 171 -17.46 -34.69 28.64
CA PHE A 171 -17.50 -34.35 30.05
C PHE A 171 -18.00 -32.93 30.24
N SER A 172 -18.90 -32.74 31.21
CA SER A 172 -19.39 -31.41 31.57
C SER A 172 -19.28 -31.20 33.07
N SER A 173 -18.90 -30.02 33.49
CA SER A 173 -18.86 -29.65 34.92
C SER A 173 -20.24 -29.47 35.55
N VAL A 174 -21.30 -29.40 34.74
CA VAL A 174 -22.71 -29.29 35.17
C VAL A 174 -23.59 -30.19 34.30
N PRO A 175 -24.79 -30.60 34.74
CA PRO A 175 -25.74 -31.34 33.91
C PRO A 175 -26.06 -30.61 32.61
N ILE A 176 -25.93 -31.29 31.48
CA ILE A 176 -26.24 -30.76 30.15
C ILE A 176 -27.75 -30.87 29.94
N GLN A 177 -28.44 -29.77 29.69
CA GLN A 177 -29.82 -29.78 29.22
C GLN A 177 -29.81 -29.99 27.71
N VAL A 178 -30.39 -31.08 27.24
CA VAL A 178 -30.54 -31.37 25.81
C VAL A 178 -31.95 -30.96 25.37
N GLY A 179 -32.05 -30.08 24.43
CA GLY A 179 -33.32 -29.50 23.95
C GLY A 179 -33.70 -28.22 24.68
N GLY A 180 -34.61 -27.46 24.13
CA GLY A 180 -35.03 -26.13 24.56
C GLY A 180 -34.76 -25.06 23.46
N ALA A 181 -35.45 -23.92 23.54
CA ALA A 181 -35.17 -22.82 22.63
C ALA A 181 -33.75 -22.33 22.88
N PRO A 182 -32.93 -22.16 21.83
CA PRO A 182 -31.62 -21.53 21.98
C PRO A 182 -31.80 -20.13 22.57
N ALA A 183 -31.02 -19.81 23.62
CA ALA A 183 -30.95 -18.44 24.09
C ALA A 183 -30.49 -17.55 22.94
N ALA A 184 -31.32 -16.61 22.56
CA ALA A 184 -30.95 -15.63 21.55
C ALA A 184 -29.78 -14.82 22.09
N VAL A 185 -28.57 -15.09 21.64
CA VAL A 185 -27.43 -14.23 21.86
C VAL A 185 -27.58 -13.08 20.89
N PRO A 186 -27.81 -11.83 21.35
CA PRO A 186 -27.82 -10.72 20.44
C PRO A 186 -26.42 -10.62 19.84
N MET A 187 -26.28 -10.96 18.57
CA MET A 187 -25.06 -10.74 17.82
C MET A 187 -25.02 -9.26 17.45
N PRO A 188 -24.16 -8.45 18.07
CA PRO A 188 -23.88 -7.15 17.51
C PRO A 188 -23.08 -7.38 16.24
N LEU A 189 -23.74 -7.41 15.09
CA LEU A 189 -23.11 -7.13 13.83
C LEU A 189 -22.35 -5.82 14.03
N MET A 190 -21.02 -5.81 13.87
CA MET A 190 -20.28 -4.56 13.86
C MET A 190 -20.82 -3.69 12.72
N PRO A 191 -21.61 -2.64 12.99
CA PRO A 191 -22.06 -1.77 11.92
C PRO A 191 -20.89 -0.96 11.43
N GLY A 192 -20.60 -0.98 10.15
CA GLY A 192 -19.79 0.02 9.50
C GLY A 192 -18.48 -0.40 8.88
N VAL A 193 -18.08 -1.67 8.91
CA VAL A 193 -16.89 -2.11 8.18
C VAL A 193 -17.20 -2.36 6.71
N THR A 194 -18.34 -2.95 6.40
CA THR A 194 -18.78 -3.19 5.02
C THR A 194 -19.24 -1.94 4.28
N GLU A 195 -19.88 -0.98 4.96
CA GLU A 195 -20.34 0.26 4.31
C GLU A 195 -19.20 1.22 3.95
N LYS A 196 -18.18 1.35 4.78
CA LYS A 196 -17.03 2.23 4.46
C LYS A 196 -16.15 1.66 3.36
N LEU A 197 -16.02 0.34 3.25
CA LEU A 197 -15.26 -0.30 2.16
C LEU A 197 -16.04 -0.29 0.84
N SER A 198 -17.35 -0.51 0.86
CA SER A 198 -18.16 -0.42 -0.36
C SER A 198 -18.24 1.02 -0.89
N ALA A 199 -18.28 2.03 -0.02
CA ALA A 199 -18.25 3.43 -0.43
C ALA A 199 -16.88 3.88 -0.98
N ALA A 200 -15.77 3.30 -0.47
CA ALA A 200 -14.44 3.62 -0.97
C ALA A 200 -14.08 2.90 -2.28
N VAL A 201 -14.72 1.76 -2.56
CA VAL A 201 -14.47 0.96 -3.79
C VAL A 201 -15.45 1.29 -4.92
N ALA A 202 -16.58 1.94 -4.63
CA ALA A 202 -17.72 2.05 -5.55
C ALA A 202 -17.88 3.38 -6.26
N ALA A 203 -16.99 4.35 -6.13
CA ALA A 203 -17.02 5.52 -6.99
C ALA A 203 -16.16 5.26 -8.25
N PRO A 204 -16.75 4.90 -9.41
CA PRO A 204 -15.97 4.83 -10.64
C PRO A 204 -15.36 6.20 -10.89
N LEU A 205 -14.08 6.24 -11.22
CA LEU A 205 -13.39 7.47 -11.59
C LEU A 205 -14.20 8.18 -12.68
N SER A 206 -14.50 9.45 -12.48
CA SER A 206 -15.19 10.25 -13.49
C SER A 206 -14.35 10.30 -14.77
N GLY A 207 -15.00 10.51 -15.91
CA GLY A 207 -14.31 10.58 -17.20
C GLY A 207 -13.19 11.64 -17.23
N VAL A 208 -13.32 12.69 -16.42
CA VAL A 208 -12.31 13.76 -16.25
C VAL A 208 -11.12 13.25 -15.43
N GLN A 209 -11.36 12.48 -14.39
CA GLN A 209 -10.31 11.86 -13.58
C GLN A 209 -9.49 10.84 -14.38
N VAL A 210 -10.15 10.06 -15.22
CA VAL A 210 -9.49 9.14 -16.17
C VAL A 210 -8.68 9.91 -17.21
N ALA A 211 -9.20 11.03 -17.71
CA ALA A 211 -8.49 11.88 -18.66
C ALA A 211 -7.28 12.58 -18.03
N SER A 212 -7.37 13.01 -16.76
CA SER A 212 -6.25 13.59 -16.00
C SER A 212 -5.14 12.58 -15.76
N LEU A 213 -5.51 11.33 -15.38
CA LEU A 213 -4.56 10.23 -15.24
C LEU A 213 -3.83 9.90 -16.55
N LYS A 214 -4.55 9.89 -17.68
CA LYS A 214 -3.95 9.66 -19.01
C LYS A 214 -3.01 10.77 -19.46
N ARG A 215 -3.22 12.00 -18.98
CA ARG A 215 -2.41 13.18 -19.33
C ARG A 215 -1.33 13.49 -18.31
N SER A 216 -1.22 12.72 -17.22
CA SER A 216 -0.33 13.00 -16.08
C SER A 216 -0.55 14.39 -15.47
N ALA A 217 -1.78 14.92 -15.58
CA ALA A 217 -2.15 16.21 -15.02
C ALA A 217 -2.48 16.05 -13.52
N PRO A 218 -2.19 17.03 -12.66
CA PRO A 218 -2.54 16.97 -11.24
C PRO A 218 -4.06 16.88 -11.06
N PHE A 219 -4.45 16.08 -10.09
CA PHE A 219 -5.85 15.89 -9.72
C PHE A 219 -6.40 17.18 -9.10
N CYS A 220 -7.47 17.73 -9.66
CA CYS A 220 -8.06 18.97 -9.18
C CYS A 220 -9.51 18.74 -8.74
N GLU A 221 -9.77 18.83 -7.42
CA GLU A 221 -11.14 18.75 -6.86
C GLU A 221 -12.04 19.91 -7.32
N GLU A 222 -11.45 21.07 -7.65
CA GLU A 222 -12.19 22.24 -8.15
C GLU A 222 -12.77 21.99 -9.54
N CYS A 223 -12.13 21.17 -10.37
CA CYS A 223 -12.65 20.80 -11.68
C CYS A 223 -13.94 19.97 -11.63
N GLU A 224 -14.22 19.26 -10.54
CA GLU A 224 -15.48 18.54 -10.34
C GLU A 224 -16.61 19.49 -9.91
N ARG A 225 -16.32 20.51 -9.10
CA ARG A 225 -17.31 21.53 -8.70
C ARG A 225 -17.77 22.34 -9.91
N CYS A 226 -16.86 22.71 -10.81
CA CYS A 226 -17.20 23.43 -12.05
C CYS A 226 -18.13 22.63 -12.97
N LYS A 227 -18.02 21.30 -13.00
CA LYS A 227 -18.86 20.42 -13.81
C LYS A 227 -20.31 20.35 -13.32
N ASN A 228 -20.54 20.59 -12.03
CA ASN A 228 -21.84 20.57 -11.37
C ASN A 228 -22.50 21.96 -11.30
N GLY A 229 -22.00 22.96 -12.02
CA GLY A 229 -22.55 24.32 -12.07
C GLY A 229 -22.24 25.17 -10.82
N GLN A 230 -21.32 24.76 -9.97
CA GLN A 230 -20.89 25.48 -8.76
C GLN A 230 -19.47 26.05 -8.90
N CYS A 231 -19.17 26.66 -10.02
CA CYS A 231 -17.88 27.27 -10.28
C CYS A 231 -17.89 28.74 -9.85
N ASP A 232 -17.26 29.04 -8.72
CA ASP A 232 -17.04 30.42 -8.21
C ASP A 232 -15.69 30.99 -8.65
N ILE A 233 -15.19 30.63 -9.84
CA ILE A 233 -13.95 31.21 -10.37
C ILE A 233 -14.31 32.50 -11.13
N PRO A 234 -13.86 33.68 -10.69
CA PRO A 234 -14.03 34.90 -11.48
C PRO A 234 -13.24 34.75 -12.79
N GLU A 235 -13.88 35.08 -13.91
CA GLU A 235 -13.25 35.15 -15.23
C GLU A 235 -12.03 36.08 -15.18
N HIS A 236 -10.86 35.50 -15.03
CA HIS A 236 -9.62 36.22 -15.31
C HIS A 236 -9.40 36.15 -16.81
N SER A 237 -9.74 37.27 -17.45
CA SER A 237 -9.33 37.65 -18.79
C SER A 237 -7.83 37.38 -19.02
N HIS A 238 -7.55 36.52 -19.97
CA HIS A 238 -6.20 36.37 -20.50
C HIS A 238 -5.82 37.65 -21.31
N PRO A 239 -4.60 38.19 -21.17
CA PRO A 239 -4.00 39.00 -22.19
C PRO A 239 -3.47 38.16 -23.35
#